data_184d1b7f86a52f30c5ff01cb21fce471
#
_entry.id   184d1b7f86a52f30c5ff01cb21fce471
#
_cell.length_a   1.000
_cell.length_b   1.000
_cell.length_c   1.000
_cell.angle_alpha   90.00
_cell.angle_beta   90.00
_cell.angle_gamma   90.00
#
_symmetry.space_group_name_H-M   'P 1'
#
loop_
_entity.id
_entity.type
_entity.pdbx_description
1 polymer ?
#
loop_
_entity_poly.entity_id
_entity_poly.type
_entity_poly.pdbx_seq_one_letter_code
_entity_poly.pdbx_strand_id
1 'polypeptide(L)'
;MMTVSQVFQNGLKALQTAGTEDAAFDCFCLFSEAFQASHAWRITHAEDEADEEKTEKFSRLIRRRCSGEPLQYILGVWPFYGRDFFVGKGVLIPRPETEQLVEFAVKTIREKHMKTVIDLCAGSGCIGLTVALENPDCFVWLIEKYDGALGYLQKNLNALGVKNAEILKADALSDALPDIHADLLLSNPPYVPDGEMPALQNEVRFEPEIALAGGKDGLRFYRAIAENWLRVLNSGGEAFFECGDGQGEAIVSLFRGKSAAQEIIYDFNNIDRFVHITV
;
A
#
# COMPACT_ATOMS: atom_id res chain seq x y z
N MET A 1 -20.80 31.35 -19.38
CA MET A 1 -20.36 30.14 -18.67
C MET A 1 -19.03 29.68 -19.27
N MET A 2 -18.22 28.89 -18.55
CA MET A 2 -16.94 28.39 -19.08
C MET A 2 -17.16 27.13 -19.92
N THR A 3 -16.31 26.92 -20.93
CA THR A 3 -16.29 25.64 -21.66
C THR A 3 -15.59 24.55 -20.84
N VAL A 4 -15.84 23.29 -21.19
CA VAL A 4 -15.18 22.11 -20.61
C VAL A 4 -13.64 22.26 -20.67
N SER A 5 -13.13 22.74 -21.81
CA SER A 5 -11.69 23.02 -22.01
C SER A 5 -11.18 24.07 -21.03
N GLN A 6 -11.89 25.17 -20.86
CA GLN A 6 -11.51 26.25 -19.94
C GLN A 6 -11.48 25.76 -18.48
N VAL A 7 -12.49 24.99 -18.05
CA VAL A 7 -12.53 24.41 -16.70
C VAL A 7 -11.32 23.52 -16.44
N PHE A 8 -11.00 22.62 -17.38
CA PHE A 8 -9.85 21.74 -17.27
C PHE A 8 -8.53 22.53 -17.20
N GLN A 9 -8.33 23.50 -18.10
CA GLN A 9 -7.12 24.32 -18.15
C GLN A 9 -6.92 25.14 -16.87
N ASN A 10 -7.99 25.65 -16.28
CA ASN A 10 -7.94 26.37 -15.01
C ASN A 10 -7.49 25.46 -13.87
N GLY A 11 -8.00 24.22 -13.80
CA GLY A 11 -7.56 23.23 -12.83
C GLY A 11 -6.10 22.82 -12.99
N LEU A 12 -5.68 22.55 -14.23
CA LEU A 12 -4.29 22.22 -14.55
C LEU A 12 -3.34 23.33 -14.13
N LYS A 13 -3.66 24.59 -14.48
CA LYS A 13 -2.85 25.74 -14.09
C LYS A 13 -2.75 25.90 -12.58
N ALA A 14 -3.85 25.65 -11.84
CA ALA A 14 -3.84 25.70 -10.39
C ALA A 14 -2.90 24.69 -9.77
N LEU A 15 -2.93 23.43 -10.22
CA LEU A 15 -2.03 22.36 -9.77
C LEU A 15 -0.57 22.67 -10.10
N GLN A 16 -0.27 23.15 -11.31
CA GLN A 16 1.06 23.57 -11.72
C GLN A 16 1.60 24.71 -10.83
N THR A 17 0.74 25.69 -10.53
CA THR A 17 1.10 26.83 -9.66
C THR A 17 1.34 26.38 -8.21
N ALA A 18 0.62 25.34 -7.75
CA ALA A 18 0.81 24.73 -6.44
C ALA A 18 2.06 23.82 -6.36
N GLY A 19 2.74 23.57 -7.50
CA GLY A 19 3.95 22.73 -7.56
C GLY A 19 3.65 21.23 -7.51
N THR A 20 2.46 20.80 -7.93
CA THR A 20 2.13 19.37 -8.04
C THR A 20 3.04 18.72 -9.08
N GLU A 21 3.71 17.62 -8.72
CA GLU A 21 4.74 16.97 -9.54
C GLU A 21 4.16 16.46 -10.87
N ASP A 22 3.07 15.71 -10.85
CA ASP A 22 2.37 15.25 -12.05
C ASP A 22 1.00 15.93 -12.21
N ALA A 23 1.03 17.27 -12.31
CA ALA A 23 -0.17 18.10 -12.38
C ALA A 23 -1.13 17.69 -13.53
N ALA A 24 -0.61 17.17 -14.64
CA ALA A 24 -1.42 16.79 -15.79
C ALA A 24 -2.23 15.52 -15.51
N PHE A 25 -1.58 14.52 -14.95
CA PHE A 25 -2.22 13.26 -14.54
C PHE A 25 -3.26 13.51 -13.44
N ASP A 26 -2.87 14.23 -12.39
CA ASP A 26 -3.75 14.55 -11.28
C ASP A 26 -4.98 15.32 -11.73
N CYS A 27 -4.79 16.36 -12.58
CA CYS A 27 -5.87 17.12 -13.15
C CYS A 27 -6.85 16.24 -13.93
N PHE A 28 -6.32 15.32 -14.74
CA PHE A 28 -7.13 14.39 -15.50
C PHE A 28 -7.95 13.45 -14.58
N CYS A 29 -7.34 12.85 -13.58
CA CYS A 29 -8.01 11.97 -12.63
C CYS A 29 -9.15 12.71 -11.88
N LEU A 30 -8.85 13.91 -11.38
CA LEU A 30 -9.82 14.73 -10.66
C LEU A 30 -10.97 15.21 -11.56
N PHE A 31 -10.66 15.53 -12.83
CA PHE A 31 -11.67 15.88 -13.82
C PHE A 31 -12.57 14.68 -14.12
N SER A 32 -11.97 13.51 -14.36
CA SER A 32 -12.72 12.26 -14.62
C SER A 32 -13.65 11.92 -13.46
N GLU A 33 -13.18 12.09 -12.21
CA GLU A 33 -14.00 11.88 -11.01
C GLU A 33 -15.15 12.87 -10.89
N ALA A 34 -14.91 14.15 -11.22
CA ALA A 34 -15.94 15.18 -11.09
C ALA A 34 -17.00 15.10 -12.20
N PHE A 35 -16.55 14.90 -13.44
CA PHE A 35 -17.41 14.90 -14.62
C PHE A 35 -17.96 13.53 -14.96
N GLN A 36 -17.45 12.46 -14.36
CA GLN A 36 -17.73 11.06 -14.71
C GLN A 36 -17.50 10.83 -16.22
N ALA A 37 -16.35 11.30 -16.71
CA ALA A 37 -16.06 11.40 -18.13
C ALA A 37 -14.65 10.90 -18.45
N SER A 38 -14.51 10.22 -19.59
CA SER A 38 -13.23 9.75 -20.10
C SER A 38 -12.38 10.87 -20.73
N HIS A 39 -11.11 10.59 -20.97
CA HIS A 39 -10.22 11.50 -21.71
C HIS A 39 -10.77 11.83 -23.11
N ALA A 40 -11.28 10.83 -23.82
CA ALA A 40 -11.86 11.01 -25.15
C ALA A 40 -13.09 11.93 -25.11
N TRP A 41 -13.96 11.73 -24.11
CA TRP A 41 -15.13 12.59 -23.92
C TRP A 41 -14.72 14.06 -23.71
N ARG A 42 -13.75 14.32 -22.85
CA ARG A 42 -13.24 15.68 -22.60
C ARG A 42 -12.75 16.37 -23.86
N ILE A 43 -12.08 15.64 -24.76
CA ILE A 43 -11.58 16.19 -26.02
C ILE A 43 -12.72 16.49 -26.99
N THR A 44 -13.68 15.59 -27.13
CA THR A 44 -14.78 15.73 -28.09
C THR A 44 -15.81 16.79 -27.69
N HIS A 45 -15.90 17.10 -26.37
CA HIS A 45 -16.83 18.11 -25.80
C HIS A 45 -16.09 19.35 -25.27
N ALA A 46 -14.87 19.60 -25.77
CA ALA A 46 -13.99 20.67 -25.27
C ALA A 46 -14.65 22.06 -25.31
N GLU A 47 -15.43 22.33 -26.35
CA GLU A 47 -16.10 23.63 -26.57
C GLU A 47 -17.52 23.68 -25.99
N ASP A 48 -18.04 22.56 -25.48
CA ASP A 48 -19.35 22.53 -24.86
C ASP A 48 -19.33 23.33 -23.53
N GLU A 49 -20.50 23.87 -23.18
CA GLU A 49 -20.69 24.54 -21.91
C GLU A 49 -20.54 23.52 -20.76
N ALA A 50 -19.69 23.85 -19.80
CA ALA A 50 -19.43 22.96 -18.66
C ALA A 50 -20.61 23.03 -17.67
N ASP A 51 -21.03 21.85 -17.21
CA ASP A 51 -22.02 21.71 -16.14
C ASP A 51 -21.53 22.39 -14.86
N GLU A 52 -22.35 23.20 -14.24
CA GLU A 52 -21.99 24.05 -13.10
C GLU A 52 -21.71 23.22 -11.85
N GLU A 53 -22.51 22.20 -11.55
CA GLU A 53 -22.34 21.34 -10.37
C GLU A 53 -21.04 20.51 -10.46
N LYS A 54 -20.78 19.94 -11.65
CA LYS A 54 -19.54 19.20 -11.92
C LYS A 54 -18.32 20.11 -11.88
N THR A 55 -18.43 21.33 -12.37
CA THR A 55 -17.38 22.34 -12.32
C THR A 55 -17.05 22.72 -10.87
N GLU A 56 -18.08 22.87 -10.03
CA GLU A 56 -17.87 23.15 -8.61
C GLU A 56 -17.25 21.95 -7.88
N LYS A 57 -17.73 20.71 -8.16
CA LYS A 57 -17.12 19.48 -7.65
C LYS A 57 -15.63 19.43 -8.04
N PHE A 58 -15.31 19.61 -9.31
CA PHE A 58 -13.92 19.62 -9.79
C PHE A 58 -13.07 20.68 -9.07
N SER A 59 -13.58 21.90 -8.94
CA SER A 59 -12.89 22.99 -8.25
C SER A 59 -12.61 22.66 -6.77
N ARG A 60 -13.50 21.94 -6.08
CA ARG A 60 -13.27 21.46 -4.71
C ARG A 60 -12.14 20.42 -4.67
N LEU A 61 -12.13 19.47 -5.60
CA LEU A 61 -11.09 18.43 -5.68
C LEU A 61 -9.71 19.05 -5.97
N ILE A 62 -9.64 20.01 -6.91
CA ILE A 62 -8.42 20.76 -7.22
C ILE A 62 -7.90 21.49 -5.99
N ARG A 63 -8.75 22.17 -5.22
CA ARG A 63 -8.31 22.86 -3.99
C ARG A 63 -7.73 21.90 -2.95
N ARG A 64 -8.34 20.72 -2.76
CA ARG A 64 -7.79 19.68 -1.89
C ARG A 64 -6.40 19.25 -2.35
N ARG A 65 -6.24 18.98 -3.64
CA ARG A 65 -4.95 18.58 -4.21
C ARG A 65 -3.89 19.69 -4.09
N CYS A 66 -4.24 20.92 -4.35
CA CYS A 66 -3.36 22.09 -4.16
C CYS A 66 -2.94 22.28 -2.69
N SER A 67 -3.69 21.77 -1.72
CA SER A 67 -3.28 21.79 -0.29
C SER A 67 -2.30 20.67 0.09
N GLY A 68 -1.87 19.83 -0.89
CA GLY A 68 -0.96 18.71 -0.70
C GLY A 68 -1.64 17.39 -0.37
N GLU A 69 -2.98 17.34 -0.31
CA GLU A 69 -3.69 16.07 -0.06
C GLU A 69 -3.40 15.07 -1.18
N PRO A 70 -3.02 13.81 -0.89
CA PRO A 70 -2.73 12.81 -1.90
C PRO A 70 -3.90 12.60 -2.86
N LEU A 71 -3.61 12.47 -4.15
CA LEU A 71 -4.62 12.17 -5.18
C LEU A 71 -5.47 10.95 -4.79
N GLN A 72 -4.82 9.91 -4.30
CA GLN A 72 -5.43 8.64 -3.89
C GLN A 72 -6.49 8.85 -2.78
N TYR A 73 -6.19 9.70 -1.82
CA TYR A 73 -7.15 10.03 -0.75
C TYR A 73 -8.32 10.87 -1.25
N ILE A 74 -8.06 11.74 -2.22
CA ILE A 74 -9.11 12.55 -2.85
C ILE A 74 -10.07 11.66 -3.63
N LEU A 75 -9.55 10.69 -4.37
CA LEU A 75 -10.34 9.72 -5.15
C LEU A 75 -11.00 8.65 -4.27
N GLY A 76 -10.36 8.29 -3.14
CA GLY A 76 -10.88 7.28 -2.20
C GLY A 76 -10.72 5.84 -2.63
N VAL A 77 -10.19 5.61 -3.84
CA VAL A 77 -9.90 4.31 -4.43
C VAL A 77 -8.58 4.40 -5.19
N TRP A 78 -7.75 3.36 -5.10
CA TRP A 78 -6.49 3.28 -5.82
C TRP A 78 -6.24 1.87 -6.38
N PRO A 79 -5.77 1.74 -7.62
CA PRO A 79 -5.46 0.44 -8.21
C PRO A 79 -4.19 -0.15 -7.60
N PHE A 80 -4.23 -1.47 -7.35
CA PHE A 80 -3.09 -2.28 -6.97
C PHE A 80 -3.27 -3.69 -7.54
N TYR A 81 -2.29 -4.19 -8.24
CA TYR A 81 -2.29 -5.51 -8.88
C TYR A 81 -3.55 -5.78 -9.73
N GLY A 82 -3.96 -4.78 -10.51
CA GLY A 82 -5.14 -4.85 -11.38
C GLY A 82 -6.49 -4.85 -10.66
N ARG A 83 -6.54 -4.48 -9.38
CA ARG A 83 -7.75 -4.40 -8.54
C ARG A 83 -7.87 -3.05 -7.87
N ASP A 84 -9.08 -2.61 -7.63
CA ASP A 84 -9.36 -1.35 -6.93
C ASP A 84 -9.43 -1.57 -5.41
N PHE A 85 -8.62 -0.81 -4.66
CA PHE A 85 -8.62 -0.79 -3.21
C PHE A 85 -9.12 0.54 -2.68
N PHE A 86 -10.05 0.51 -1.74
CA PHE A 86 -10.44 1.70 -0.99
C PHE A 86 -9.29 2.15 -0.11
N VAL A 87 -8.98 3.42 -0.20
CA VAL A 87 -7.92 4.09 0.58
C VAL A 87 -8.41 5.44 1.07
N GLY A 88 -7.75 6.00 2.07
CA GLY A 88 -8.05 7.32 2.60
C GLY A 88 -7.30 7.57 3.89
N LYS A 89 -7.61 8.66 4.56
CA LYS A 89 -6.94 9.05 5.81
C LYS A 89 -6.98 7.92 6.84
N GLY A 90 -5.83 7.48 7.28
CA GLY A 90 -5.68 6.43 8.30
C GLY A 90 -5.14 5.10 7.80
N VAL A 91 -4.85 4.96 6.49
CA VAL A 91 -4.22 3.78 5.91
C VAL A 91 -3.12 4.18 4.94
N LEU A 92 -2.05 3.39 4.84
CA LEU A 92 -1.00 3.57 3.83
C LEU A 92 -1.58 3.40 2.42
N ILE A 93 -1.19 4.28 1.51
CA ILE A 93 -1.52 4.15 0.08
C ILE A 93 -0.69 3.01 -0.51
N PRO A 94 -1.29 2.00 -1.17
CA PRO A 94 -0.54 0.94 -1.83
C PRO A 94 0.49 1.49 -2.83
N ARG A 95 1.73 0.96 -2.76
CA ARG A 95 2.83 1.38 -3.64
C ARG A 95 3.00 0.39 -4.79
N PRO A 96 3.35 0.84 -6.00
CA PRO A 96 3.58 -0.05 -7.14
C PRO A 96 4.68 -1.09 -6.86
N GLU A 97 5.75 -0.72 -6.14
CA GLU A 97 6.86 -1.61 -5.79
C GLU A 97 6.38 -2.81 -4.98
N THR A 98 5.39 -2.61 -4.11
CA THR A 98 4.79 -3.66 -3.26
C THR A 98 4.11 -4.77 -4.09
N GLU A 99 3.76 -4.53 -5.35
CA GLU A 99 3.23 -5.57 -6.24
C GLU A 99 4.23 -6.72 -6.46
N GLN A 100 5.53 -6.43 -6.44
CA GLN A 100 6.57 -7.48 -6.53
C GLN A 100 6.54 -8.43 -5.32
N LEU A 101 6.19 -7.92 -4.13
CA LEU A 101 6.02 -8.76 -2.94
C LEU A 101 4.89 -9.79 -3.16
N VAL A 102 3.80 -9.38 -3.81
CA VAL A 102 2.71 -10.28 -4.20
C VAL A 102 3.20 -11.31 -5.22
N GLU A 103 4.00 -10.91 -6.22
CA GLU A 103 4.54 -11.83 -7.23
C GLU A 103 5.42 -12.92 -6.59
N PHE A 104 6.30 -12.54 -5.66
CA PHE A 104 7.12 -13.51 -4.92
C PHE A 104 6.25 -14.47 -4.11
N ALA A 105 5.26 -13.94 -3.39
CA ALA A 105 4.33 -14.76 -2.62
C ALA A 105 3.57 -15.77 -3.50
N VAL A 106 2.95 -15.30 -4.58
CA VAL A 106 2.17 -16.15 -5.51
C VAL A 106 3.04 -17.25 -6.11
N LYS A 107 4.26 -16.91 -6.54
CA LYS A 107 5.22 -17.88 -7.09
C LYS A 107 5.57 -18.94 -6.04
N THR A 108 5.99 -18.51 -4.86
CA THR A 108 6.43 -19.42 -3.77
C THR A 108 5.29 -20.33 -3.31
N ILE A 109 4.08 -19.80 -3.14
CA ILE A 109 2.89 -20.58 -2.79
C ILE A 109 2.64 -21.71 -3.79
N ARG A 110 2.71 -21.40 -5.09
CA ARG A 110 2.48 -22.39 -6.16
C ARG A 110 3.59 -23.43 -6.24
N GLU A 111 4.84 -23.02 -6.15
CA GLU A 111 6.00 -23.92 -6.23
C GLU A 111 6.09 -24.86 -5.03
N LYS A 112 5.76 -24.37 -3.82
CA LYS A 112 5.88 -25.14 -2.57
C LYS A 112 4.56 -25.69 -2.03
N HIS A 113 3.45 -25.45 -2.74
CA HIS A 113 2.11 -25.89 -2.35
C HIS A 113 1.69 -25.41 -0.95
N MET A 114 2.07 -24.20 -0.59
CA MET A 114 1.74 -23.60 0.70
C MET A 114 0.25 -23.38 0.86
N LYS A 115 -0.25 -23.46 2.10
CA LYS A 115 -1.68 -23.43 2.41
C LYS A 115 -2.11 -22.29 3.31
N THR A 116 -1.21 -21.79 4.14
CA THR A 116 -1.53 -20.73 5.10
C THR A 116 -0.51 -19.60 4.99
N VAL A 117 -1.03 -18.38 4.84
CA VAL A 117 -0.25 -17.15 4.69
C VAL A 117 -0.63 -16.17 5.79
N ILE A 118 0.35 -15.42 6.27
CA ILE A 118 0.15 -14.25 7.13
C ILE A 118 0.55 -13.01 6.33
N ASP A 119 -0.33 -12.01 6.29
CA ASP A 119 -0.01 -10.63 5.90
C ASP A 119 0.06 -9.80 7.19
N LEU A 120 1.27 -9.50 7.65
CA LEU A 120 1.54 -8.78 8.89
C LEU A 120 1.72 -7.29 8.61
N CYS A 121 1.02 -6.43 9.35
CA CYS A 121 0.85 -5.02 9.08
C CYS A 121 0.02 -4.79 7.79
N ALA A 122 -1.11 -5.47 7.68
CA ALA A 122 -1.88 -5.61 6.44
C ALA A 122 -2.40 -4.27 5.86
N GLY A 123 -2.53 -3.22 6.66
CA GLY A 123 -2.96 -1.90 6.18
C GLY A 123 -4.32 -1.92 5.47
N SER A 124 -4.33 -1.58 4.18
CA SER A 124 -5.52 -1.69 3.32
C SER A 124 -5.87 -3.13 2.93
N GLY A 125 -4.98 -4.09 3.19
CA GLY A 125 -5.08 -5.48 2.77
C GLY A 125 -4.61 -5.73 1.33
N CYS A 126 -3.95 -4.77 0.69
CA CYS A 126 -3.60 -4.89 -0.72
C CYS A 126 -2.71 -6.11 -1.01
N ILE A 127 -1.79 -6.48 -0.12
CA ILE A 127 -0.95 -7.67 -0.25
C ILE A 127 -1.78 -8.92 -0.02
N GLY A 128 -2.28 -9.13 1.20
CA GLY A 128 -2.91 -10.38 1.60
C GLY A 128 -4.20 -10.70 0.87
N LEU A 129 -5.06 -9.70 0.59
CA LEU A 129 -6.29 -9.91 -0.18
C LEU A 129 -5.98 -10.28 -1.63
N THR A 130 -4.94 -9.66 -2.23
CA THR A 130 -4.50 -10.03 -3.58
C THR A 130 -3.94 -11.45 -3.60
N VAL A 131 -3.10 -11.82 -2.63
CA VAL A 131 -2.58 -13.19 -2.49
C VAL A 131 -3.70 -14.21 -2.33
N ALA A 132 -4.72 -13.91 -1.53
CA ALA A 132 -5.90 -14.77 -1.36
C ALA A 132 -6.67 -15.00 -2.65
N LEU A 133 -6.86 -13.94 -3.46
CA LEU A 133 -7.54 -14.03 -4.75
C LEU A 133 -6.73 -14.79 -5.80
N GLU A 134 -5.39 -14.62 -5.82
CA GLU A 134 -4.50 -15.33 -6.74
C GLU A 134 -4.32 -16.81 -6.38
N ASN A 135 -4.59 -17.20 -5.13
CA ASN A 135 -4.40 -18.54 -4.61
C ASN A 135 -5.64 -18.99 -3.80
N PRO A 136 -6.74 -19.38 -4.48
CA PRO A 136 -8.01 -19.75 -3.82
C PRO A 136 -7.91 -20.89 -2.82
N ASP A 137 -6.89 -21.77 -2.98
CA ASP A 137 -6.63 -22.92 -2.10
C ASP A 137 -5.80 -22.58 -0.85
N CYS A 138 -5.36 -21.32 -0.71
CA CYS A 138 -4.66 -20.82 0.47
C CYS A 138 -5.62 -20.07 1.37
N PHE A 139 -5.35 -20.11 2.67
CA PHE A 139 -6.00 -19.25 3.67
C PHE A 139 -5.04 -18.14 4.10
N VAL A 140 -5.53 -16.91 4.21
CA VAL A 140 -4.71 -15.74 4.54
C VAL A 140 -5.19 -15.07 5.83
N TRP A 141 -4.29 -14.99 6.82
CA TRP A 141 -4.46 -14.17 8.01
C TRP A 141 -4.02 -12.74 7.73
N LEU A 142 -4.93 -11.78 7.89
CA LEU A 142 -4.68 -10.34 7.69
C LEU A 142 -4.53 -9.70 9.06
N ILE A 143 -3.29 -9.41 9.46
CA ILE A 143 -2.99 -8.91 10.81
C ILE A 143 -2.76 -7.41 10.76
N GLU A 144 -3.63 -6.70 11.45
CA GLU A 144 -3.58 -5.24 11.56
C GLU A 144 -3.95 -4.80 12.98
N LYS A 145 -3.30 -3.75 13.45
CA LYS A 145 -3.49 -3.22 14.80
C LYS A 145 -4.47 -2.04 14.86
N TYR A 146 -4.39 -1.15 13.87
CA TYR A 146 -4.99 0.18 13.96
C TYR A 146 -6.38 0.24 13.36
N ASP A 147 -7.35 0.78 14.12
CA ASP A 147 -8.76 0.82 13.72
C ASP A 147 -9.00 1.60 12.41
N GLY A 148 -8.18 2.64 12.13
CA GLY A 148 -8.24 3.36 10.86
C GLY A 148 -7.98 2.46 9.66
N ALA A 149 -6.90 1.68 9.71
CA ALA A 149 -6.55 0.73 8.66
C ALA A 149 -7.53 -0.46 8.62
N LEU A 150 -7.94 -0.99 9.78
CA LEU A 150 -8.93 -2.07 9.89
C LEU A 150 -10.25 -1.73 9.19
N GLY A 151 -10.69 -0.46 9.24
CA GLY A 151 -11.89 -0.02 8.54
C GLY A 151 -11.77 -0.16 7.01
N TYR A 152 -10.62 0.22 6.45
CA TYR A 152 -10.33 0.04 5.02
C TYR A 152 -10.12 -1.43 4.65
N LEU A 153 -9.39 -2.17 5.46
CA LEU A 153 -9.16 -3.61 5.29
C LEU A 153 -10.48 -4.38 5.20
N GLN A 154 -11.39 -4.16 6.15
CA GLN A 154 -12.72 -4.79 6.14
C GLN A 154 -13.55 -4.38 4.91
N LYS A 155 -13.48 -3.09 4.52
CA LYS A 155 -14.17 -2.59 3.34
C LYS A 155 -13.65 -3.27 2.06
N ASN A 156 -12.33 -3.39 1.92
CA ASN A 156 -11.68 -4.04 0.78
C ASN A 156 -11.97 -5.54 0.73
N LEU A 157 -11.88 -6.24 1.86
CA LEU A 157 -12.23 -7.66 1.96
C LEU A 157 -13.65 -7.93 1.46
N ASN A 158 -14.62 -7.08 1.89
CA ASN A 158 -16.00 -7.21 1.47
C ASN A 158 -16.21 -6.87 0.00
N ALA A 159 -15.63 -5.77 -0.47
CA ALA A 159 -15.79 -5.28 -1.85
C ALA A 159 -15.19 -6.24 -2.88
N LEU A 160 -14.03 -6.82 -2.57
CA LEU A 160 -13.37 -7.83 -3.41
C LEU A 160 -13.99 -9.23 -3.28
N GLY A 161 -14.88 -9.45 -2.31
CA GLY A 161 -15.58 -10.71 -2.13
C GLY A 161 -14.68 -11.88 -1.69
N VAL A 162 -13.54 -11.59 -1.07
CA VAL A 162 -12.58 -12.60 -0.61
C VAL A 162 -13.21 -13.49 0.46
N LYS A 163 -13.05 -14.81 0.34
CA LYS A 163 -13.66 -15.83 1.23
C LYS A 163 -12.64 -16.65 2.01
N ASN A 164 -11.40 -16.64 1.56
CA ASN A 164 -10.29 -17.41 2.11
C ASN A 164 -9.28 -16.51 2.86
N ALA A 165 -9.77 -15.44 3.49
CA ALA A 165 -8.99 -14.59 4.36
C ALA A 165 -9.81 -14.16 5.58
N GLU A 166 -9.12 -13.92 6.69
CA GLU A 166 -9.70 -13.45 7.95
C GLU A 166 -8.83 -12.34 8.55
N ILE A 167 -9.50 -11.34 9.10
CA ILE A 167 -8.85 -10.20 9.77
C ILE A 167 -8.65 -10.53 11.24
N LEU A 168 -7.42 -10.40 11.70
CA LEU A 168 -7.05 -10.55 13.09
C LEU A 168 -6.46 -9.24 13.63
N LYS A 169 -7.14 -8.63 14.59
CA LYS A 169 -6.63 -7.43 15.26
C LYS A 169 -5.54 -7.81 16.24
N ALA A 170 -4.28 -7.59 15.86
CA ALA A 170 -3.12 -7.86 16.72
C ALA A 170 -1.98 -6.85 16.46
N ASP A 171 -1.08 -6.73 17.44
CA ASP A 171 0.09 -5.86 17.36
C ASP A 171 1.32 -6.65 16.91
N ALA A 172 1.89 -6.29 15.75
CA ALA A 172 3.12 -6.89 15.24
C ALA A 172 4.32 -6.75 16.20
N LEU A 173 4.28 -5.78 17.11
CA LEU A 173 5.33 -5.56 18.11
C LEU A 173 5.10 -6.32 19.41
N SER A 174 3.98 -7.04 19.57
CA SER A 174 3.67 -7.82 20.75
C SER A 174 4.45 -9.14 20.77
N ASP A 175 4.83 -9.58 21.95
CA ASP A 175 5.34 -10.93 22.23
C ASP A 175 4.24 -11.96 22.50
N ALA A 176 3.01 -11.47 22.77
CA ALA A 176 1.79 -12.28 22.89
C ALA A 176 1.20 -12.51 21.49
N LEU A 177 1.66 -13.57 20.83
CA LEU A 177 1.22 -13.92 19.48
C LEU A 177 -0.14 -14.65 19.49
N PRO A 178 -0.92 -14.50 18.42
CA PRO A 178 -2.09 -15.35 18.20
C PRO A 178 -1.67 -16.81 18.01
N ASP A 179 -2.57 -17.73 18.36
CA ASP A 179 -2.38 -19.18 18.17
C ASP A 179 -2.66 -19.55 16.69
N ILE A 180 -1.77 -19.17 15.83
CA ILE A 180 -1.82 -19.45 14.38
C ILE A 180 -0.48 -19.97 13.89
N HIS A 181 -0.53 -20.79 12.84
CA HIS A 181 0.66 -21.24 12.12
C HIS A 181 0.52 -20.96 10.63
N ALA A 182 1.62 -20.68 9.95
CA ALA A 182 1.63 -20.36 8.53
C ALA A 182 2.83 -20.97 7.82
N ASP A 183 2.68 -21.16 6.52
CA ASP A 183 3.77 -21.56 5.62
C ASP A 183 4.53 -20.35 5.09
N LEU A 184 3.84 -19.19 5.00
CA LEU A 184 4.41 -17.96 4.47
C LEU A 184 4.00 -16.76 5.31
N LEU A 185 4.97 -15.87 5.60
CA LEU A 185 4.74 -14.58 6.23
C LEU A 185 5.16 -13.46 5.27
N LEU A 186 4.26 -12.55 5.03
CA LEU A 186 4.47 -11.35 4.21
C LEU A 186 4.34 -10.11 5.09
N SER A 187 5.15 -9.10 4.85
CA SER A 187 4.97 -7.81 5.51
C SER A 187 5.59 -6.67 4.71
N ASN A 188 4.86 -5.57 4.63
CA ASN A 188 5.41 -4.24 4.36
C ASN A 188 5.24 -3.42 5.65
N PRO A 189 6.13 -3.60 6.64
CA PRO A 189 5.99 -2.94 7.92
C PRO A 189 6.50 -1.50 7.86
N PRO A 190 6.15 -0.63 8.82
CA PRO A 190 6.76 0.69 8.94
C PRO A 190 8.29 0.60 9.07
N TYR A 191 9.01 1.27 8.17
CA TYR A 191 10.47 1.17 8.07
C TYR A 191 11.20 2.52 8.02
N VAL A 192 10.48 3.65 8.02
CA VAL A 192 11.12 4.98 7.97
C VAL A 192 11.76 5.28 9.32
N PRO A 193 13.06 5.61 9.38
CA PRO A 193 13.71 6.07 10.60
C PRO A 193 13.08 7.36 11.15
N ASP A 194 12.94 7.46 12.49
CA ASP A 194 12.31 8.62 13.13
C ASP A 194 12.95 9.95 12.70
N GLY A 195 14.28 9.96 12.47
CA GLY A 195 15.03 11.13 12.03
C GLY A 195 14.72 11.58 10.60
N GLU A 196 14.18 10.72 9.77
CA GLU A 196 13.85 10.99 8.36
C GLU A 196 12.38 11.42 8.18
N MET A 197 11.52 11.17 9.16
CA MET A 197 10.10 11.55 9.11
C MET A 197 9.87 13.03 8.75
N PRO A 198 10.65 14.02 9.28
CA PRO A 198 10.47 15.41 8.90
C PRO A 198 10.86 15.74 7.45
N ALA A 199 11.67 14.91 6.80
CA ALA A 199 12.15 15.10 5.43
C ALA A 199 11.24 14.49 4.37
N LEU A 200 10.22 13.73 4.78
CA LEU A 200 9.28 13.10 3.85
C LEU A 200 8.54 14.14 3.00
N GLN A 201 8.20 13.74 1.77
CA GLN A 201 7.40 14.57 0.86
C GLN A 201 6.09 14.99 1.51
N ASN A 202 5.60 16.17 1.15
CA ASN A 202 4.39 16.74 1.75
C ASN A 202 3.18 15.80 1.66
N GLU A 203 3.03 15.06 0.56
CA GLU A 203 1.94 14.10 0.36
C GLU A 203 2.02 12.93 1.33
N VAL A 204 3.21 12.38 1.54
CA VAL A 204 3.45 11.26 2.48
C VAL A 204 3.11 11.65 3.92
N ARG A 205 3.23 12.95 4.27
CA ARG A 205 2.85 13.45 5.60
C ARG A 205 1.34 13.43 5.87
N PHE A 206 0.51 13.27 4.85
CA PHE A 206 -0.94 13.04 5.02
C PHE A 206 -1.24 11.61 5.43
N GLU A 207 -0.32 10.69 5.16
CA GLU A 207 -0.46 9.29 5.56
C GLU A 207 -0.23 9.13 7.07
N PRO A 208 -0.79 8.09 7.71
CA PRO A 208 -0.64 7.94 9.14
C PRO A 208 0.83 7.68 9.51
N GLU A 209 1.37 8.47 10.41
CA GLU A 209 2.74 8.32 10.92
C GLU A 209 3.02 6.89 11.41
N ILE A 210 2.04 6.26 12.03
CA ILE A 210 2.11 4.88 12.53
C ILE A 210 2.31 3.83 11.42
N ALA A 211 1.99 4.16 10.18
CA ALA A 211 2.22 3.29 9.02
C ALA A 211 3.60 3.51 8.37
N LEU A 212 4.34 4.52 8.81
CA LEU A 212 5.63 4.92 8.24
C LEU A 212 6.78 4.72 9.24
N ALA A 213 6.58 5.11 10.52
CA ALA A 213 7.64 5.19 11.51
C ALA A 213 8.13 3.82 11.98
N GLY A 214 9.32 3.43 11.52
CA GLY A 214 10.02 2.19 11.88
C GLY A 214 10.88 2.29 13.14
N GLY A 215 10.79 3.39 13.92
CA GLY A 215 11.60 3.66 15.08
C GLY A 215 12.94 4.32 14.74
N LYS A 216 13.83 4.40 15.73
CA LYS A 216 15.08 5.17 15.66
C LYS A 216 15.91 4.91 14.38
N ASP A 217 15.98 3.67 13.93
CA ASP A 217 16.78 3.22 12.78
C ASP A 217 15.96 2.50 11.70
N GLY A 218 14.63 2.57 11.78
CA GLY A 218 13.72 1.92 10.82
C GLY A 218 13.57 0.41 11.01
N LEU A 219 14.25 -0.21 11.96
CA LEU A 219 14.32 -1.68 12.09
C LEU A 219 13.46 -2.26 13.22
N ARG A 220 12.62 -1.45 13.86
CA ARG A 220 11.83 -1.85 15.03
C ARG A 220 10.93 -3.06 14.74
N PHE A 221 10.24 -3.06 13.63
CA PHE A 221 9.32 -4.15 13.26
C PHE A 221 10.08 -5.40 12.87
N TYR A 222 11.17 -5.29 12.13
CA TYR A 222 12.00 -6.45 11.74
C TYR A 222 12.62 -7.14 12.95
N ARG A 223 13.01 -6.40 14.00
CA ARG A 223 13.46 -7.00 15.27
C ARG A 223 12.33 -7.81 15.92
N ALA A 224 11.13 -7.24 16.03
CA ALA A 224 9.99 -7.95 16.59
C ALA A 224 9.62 -9.20 15.77
N ILE A 225 9.71 -9.11 14.44
CA ILE A 225 9.48 -10.25 13.56
C ILE A 225 10.53 -11.33 13.79
N ALA A 226 11.81 -10.98 13.82
CA ALA A 226 12.90 -11.93 14.04
C ALA A 226 12.89 -12.57 15.44
N GLU A 227 12.36 -11.91 16.45
CA GLU A 227 12.26 -12.41 17.82
C GLU A 227 10.98 -13.22 18.07
N ASN A 228 9.88 -12.81 17.49
CA ASN A 228 8.57 -13.34 17.85
C ASN A 228 7.89 -14.11 16.72
N TRP A 229 7.85 -13.56 15.49
CA TRP A 229 6.98 -14.08 14.43
C TRP A 229 7.56 -15.26 13.66
N LEU A 230 8.87 -15.50 13.68
CA LEU A 230 9.42 -16.71 13.02
C LEU A 230 8.89 -18.01 13.63
N ARG A 231 8.52 -17.99 14.92
CA ARG A 231 8.00 -19.19 15.61
C ARG A 231 6.57 -19.59 15.20
N VAL A 232 5.83 -18.71 14.48
CA VAL A 232 4.53 -19.07 13.91
C VAL A 232 4.66 -19.72 12.53
N LEU A 233 5.85 -19.68 11.94
CA LEU A 233 6.12 -20.35 10.68
C LEU A 233 6.33 -21.86 10.90
N ASN A 234 5.73 -22.64 10.02
CA ASN A 234 5.97 -24.08 9.94
C ASN A 234 7.43 -24.34 9.54
N SER A 235 7.96 -25.52 9.84
CA SER A 235 9.30 -25.92 9.41
C SER A 235 9.40 -25.87 7.89
N GLY A 236 10.41 -25.19 7.35
CA GLY A 236 10.56 -24.91 5.92
C GLY A 236 9.66 -23.79 5.40
N GLY A 237 9.02 -23.06 6.31
CA GLY A 237 8.25 -21.86 5.99
C GLY A 237 9.16 -20.71 5.53
N GLU A 238 8.55 -19.73 4.89
CA GLU A 238 9.24 -18.59 4.31
C GLU A 238 8.65 -17.27 4.76
N ALA A 239 9.46 -16.21 4.67
CA ALA A 239 8.98 -14.86 4.89
C ALA A 239 9.58 -13.90 3.87
N PHE A 240 8.77 -12.96 3.38
CA PHE A 240 9.20 -11.85 2.54
C PHE A 240 8.82 -10.53 3.17
N PHE A 241 9.77 -9.62 3.23
CA PHE A 241 9.58 -8.27 3.79
C PHE A 241 9.96 -7.22 2.77
N GLU A 242 9.11 -6.22 2.58
CA GLU A 242 9.52 -4.98 1.94
C GLU A 242 10.37 -4.16 2.92
N CYS A 243 11.35 -3.39 2.42
CA CYS A 243 12.22 -2.53 3.21
C CYS A 243 12.58 -1.23 2.49
N GLY A 244 13.09 -0.28 3.26
CA GLY A 244 13.66 0.94 2.73
C GLY A 244 15.03 0.71 2.07
N ASP A 245 15.41 1.64 1.19
CA ASP A 245 16.70 1.66 0.51
C ASP A 245 17.86 1.57 1.52
N GLY A 246 18.79 0.66 1.29
CA GLY A 246 19.98 0.43 2.13
C GLY A 246 19.73 -0.32 3.44
N GLN A 247 18.50 -0.81 3.71
CA GLN A 247 18.21 -1.54 4.96
C GLN A 247 18.42 -3.05 4.86
N GLY A 248 18.53 -3.62 3.66
CA GLY A 248 18.54 -5.06 3.42
C GLY A 248 19.57 -5.82 4.27
N GLU A 249 20.84 -5.40 4.29
CA GLU A 249 21.91 -6.05 5.07
C GLU A 249 21.66 -5.97 6.58
N ALA A 250 21.14 -4.85 7.07
CA ALA A 250 20.82 -4.70 8.49
C ALA A 250 19.68 -5.63 8.90
N ILE A 251 18.65 -5.78 8.04
CA ILE A 251 17.53 -6.70 8.27
C ILE A 251 18.03 -8.14 8.24
N VAL A 252 18.74 -8.56 7.20
CA VAL A 252 19.34 -9.92 7.10
C VAL A 252 20.12 -10.26 8.36
N SER A 253 20.88 -9.31 8.90
CA SER A 253 21.69 -9.52 10.12
C SER A 253 20.84 -9.86 11.35
N LEU A 254 19.57 -9.40 11.43
CA LEU A 254 18.66 -9.73 12.54
C LEU A 254 18.20 -11.19 12.52
N PHE A 255 18.23 -11.84 11.34
CA PHE A 255 17.77 -13.21 11.14
C PHE A 255 18.90 -14.23 11.14
N ARG A 256 20.16 -13.80 11.13
CA ARG A 256 21.33 -14.72 11.22
C ARG A 256 21.28 -15.56 12.49
N GLY A 257 21.40 -16.88 12.31
CA GLY A 257 21.32 -17.85 13.40
C GLY A 257 19.89 -18.13 13.93
N LYS A 258 18.87 -17.49 13.33
CA LYS A 258 17.47 -17.73 13.65
C LYS A 258 16.69 -18.38 12.48
N SER A 259 17.28 -18.39 11.30
CA SER A 259 16.71 -18.94 10.07
C SER A 259 17.75 -19.70 9.26
N ALA A 260 17.30 -20.59 8.38
CA ALA A 260 18.15 -21.45 7.57
C ALA A 260 18.85 -20.68 6.44
N ALA A 261 18.15 -19.75 5.80
CA ALA A 261 18.70 -18.91 4.74
C ALA A 261 18.11 -17.49 4.78
N GLN A 262 18.89 -16.53 4.25
CA GLN A 262 18.49 -15.13 4.10
C GLN A 262 19.01 -14.61 2.76
N GLU A 263 18.19 -13.85 2.04
CA GLU A 263 18.52 -13.26 0.74
C GLU A 263 17.98 -11.84 0.65
N ILE A 264 18.74 -10.95 0.02
CA ILE A 264 18.29 -9.60 -0.36
C ILE A 264 17.85 -9.66 -1.81
N ILE A 265 16.63 -9.18 -2.10
CA ILE A 265 16.09 -9.10 -3.44
C ILE A 265 16.00 -7.63 -3.83
N TYR A 266 16.53 -7.33 -5.01
CA TYR A 266 16.55 -5.99 -5.57
C TYR A 266 15.33 -5.76 -6.46
N ASP A 267 14.80 -4.54 -6.43
CA ASP A 267 13.75 -4.13 -7.34
C ASP A 267 14.27 -3.89 -8.77
N PHE A 268 13.38 -3.52 -9.69
CA PHE A 268 13.74 -3.24 -11.08
C PHE A 268 14.72 -2.06 -11.25
N ASN A 269 14.87 -1.21 -10.22
CA ASN A 269 15.82 -0.10 -10.20
C ASN A 269 17.15 -0.48 -9.52
N ASN A 270 17.33 -1.78 -9.20
CA ASN A 270 18.50 -2.30 -8.48
C ASN A 270 18.68 -1.70 -7.09
N ILE A 271 17.57 -1.40 -6.42
CA ILE A 271 17.51 -0.97 -5.02
C ILE A 271 17.16 -2.21 -4.18
N ASP A 272 17.83 -2.42 -3.03
CA ASP A 272 17.49 -3.46 -2.08
C ASP A 272 16.11 -3.17 -1.47
N ARG A 273 15.11 -3.86 -2.00
CA ARG A 273 13.71 -3.58 -1.68
C ARG A 273 13.03 -4.66 -0.87
N PHE A 274 13.54 -5.88 -0.96
CA PHE A 274 12.93 -7.00 -0.27
C PHE A 274 13.97 -7.87 0.41
N VAL A 275 13.57 -8.47 1.53
CA VAL A 275 14.35 -9.50 2.23
C VAL A 275 13.53 -10.78 2.25
N HIS A 276 14.14 -11.88 1.84
CA HIS A 276 13.59 -13.22 1.87
C HIS A 276 14.28 -14.06 2.94
N ILE A 277 13.50 -14.76 3.75
CA ILE A 277 13.93 -15.61 4.86
C ILE A 277 13.34 -17.00 4.70
N THR A 278 14.15 -18.04 4.91
CA THR A 278 13.70 -19.44 5.01
C THR A 278 13.95 -19.96 6.43
N VAL A 279 12.94 -20.56 7.08
CA VAL A 279 13.00 -21.10 8.46
C VAL A 279 13.31 -22.58 8.49
#